data_8a2135cf5b0f45a2122b29b3274f3978
#
_entry.id   8a2135cf5b0f45a2122b29b3274f3978
#
_cell.length_a   1.000
_cell.length_b   1.000
_cell.length_c   1.000
_cell.angle_alpha   90.00
_cell.angle_beta   90.00
_cell.angle_gamma   90.00
#
_symmetry.space_group_name_H-M   'P 1'
#
loop_
_entity.id
_entity.type
_entity.pdbx_description
1 polymer ?
#
loop_
_entity_poly.entity_id
_entity_poly.type
_entity_poly.pdbx_seq_one_letter_code
_entity_poly.pdbx_strand_id
1 'polypeptide(L)'
;MANNYFSFKQFTIWHDRCAMKVGTDGVLLGAWTNIQESQRILDIGTGTGLIAIMLAQRCSHAHITGIDIDKEAVCQANENVLASPWKDRVEVLPQDLRTYRPQALFDTIVSNPPYFVNSLKCPDNQRNTARHTDTLDMDELLGKVASLLT
;
A
#
# COMPACT_ATOMS: atom_id res chain seq x y z
N MET A 1 -21.38 -13.45 5.25
CA MET A 1 -19.99 -13.81 5.56
C MET A 1 -19.02 -13.12 4.63
N ALA A 2 -18.03 -12.50 5.22
CA ALA A 2 -17.01 -11.84 4.41
C ALA A 2 -16.12 -12.87 3.74
N ASN A 3 -15.80 -12.68 2.49
CA ASN A 3 -14.83 -13.51 1.80
C ASN A 3 -13.44 -13.19 2.30
N ASN A 4 -12.55 -14.19 2.28
CA ASN A 4 -11.15 -14.00 2.62
C ASN A 4 -10.34 -13.42 1.48
N TYR A 5 -10.93 -13.32 0.31
CA TYR A 5 -10.23 -12.87 -0.89
C TYR A 5 -11.18 -12.15 -1.84
N PHE A 6 -10.57 -11.44 -2.79
CA PHE A 6 -11.29 -10.82 -3.90
C PHE A 6 -10.55 -11.17 -5.20
N SER A 7 -11.28 -11.68 -6.19
CA SER A 7 -10.68 -12.09 -7.47
C SER A 7 -10.92 -11.03 -8.53
N PHE A 8 -9.82 -10.60 -9.14
CA PHE A 8 -9.84 -9.78 -10.35
C PHE A 8 -9.68 -10.71 -11.56
N LYS A 9 -9.69 -10.17 -12.75
CA LYS A 9 -9.59 -11.00 -13.96
C LYS A 9 -8.26 -11.73 -14.06
N GLN A 10 -7.17 -11.11 -13.62
CA GLN A 10 -5.84 -11.66 -13.82
C GLN A 10 -5.11 -11.98 -12.53
N PHE A 11 -5.69 -11.66 -11.37
CA PHE A 11 -5.06 -11.93 -10.09
C PHE A 11 -6.08 -11.97 -8.97
N THR A 12 -5.68 -12.51 -7.83
CA THR A 12 -6.53 -12.62 -6.65
C THR A 12 -5.80 -11.97 -5.47
N ILE A 13 -6.53 -11.24 -4.66
CA ILE A 13 -6.00 -10.59 -3.45
C ILE A 13 -6.64 -11.25 -2.23
N TRP A 14 -5.81 -11.89 -1.42
CA TRP A 14 -6.22 -12.38 -0.11
C TRP A 14 -6.10 -11.26 0.90
N HIS A 15 -7.07 -11.11 1.78
CA HIS A 15 -7.12 -9.97 2.69
C HIS A 15 -7.60 -10.34 4.10
N ASP A 16 -7.59 -11.60 4.44
CA ASP A 16 -8.10 -12.04 5.75
C ASP A 16 -7.17 -11.69 6.91
N ARG A 17 -5.90 -11.39 6.63
CA ARG A 17 -4.92 -11.02 7.66
C ARG A 17 -4.57 -9.53 7.65
N CYS A 18 -5.29 -8.73 6.89
CA CYS A 18 -5.04 -7.29 6.81
C CYS A 18 -6.16 -6.53 7.49
N ALA A 19 -5.80 -5.39 8.09
CA ALA A 19 -6.78 -4.51 8.73
C ALA A 19 -7.77 -3.93 7.72
N MET A 20 -7.28 -3.60 6.52
CA MET A 20 -8.13 -3.08 5.46
C MET A 20 -8.28 -4.12 4.36
N LYS A 21 -9.52 -4.47 4.09
CA LYS A 21 -9.83 -5.41 3.03
C LYS A 21 -9.91 -4.68 1.69
N VAL A 22 -9.96 -5.45 0.59
CA VAL A 22 -10.16 -4.86 -0.74
C VAL A 22 -11.46 -4.06 -0.73
N GLY A 23 -11.35 -2.81 -1.14
CA GLY A 23 -12.50 -1.90 -1.17
C GLY A 23 -12.43 -0.97 -2.37
N THR A 24 -13.51 -0.20 -2.54
CA THR A 24 -13.67 0.68 -3.69
C THR A 24 -12.56 1.72 -3.79
N ASP A 25 -12.18 2.31 -2.65
CA ASP A 25 -11.17 3.38 -2.65
C ASP A 25 -9.84 2.89 -3.17
N GLY A 26 -9.40 1.71 -2.72
CA GLY A 26 -8.14 1.14 -3.19
C GLY A 26 -8.17 0.81 -4.67
N VAL A 27 -9.26 0.22 -5.12
CA VAL A 27 -9.41 -0.15 -6.54
C VAL A 27 -9.40 1.11 -7.42
N LEU A 28 -10.11 2.16 -7.01
CA LEU A 28 -10.14 3.40 -7.77
C LEU A 28 -8.77 4.07 -7.81
N LEU A 29 -8.07 4.09 -6.69
CA LEU A 29 -6.74 4.68 -6.64
C LEU A 29 -5.77 3.92 -7.55
N GLY A 30 -5.80 2.59 -7.48
CA GLY A 30 -4.96 1.77 -8.35
C GLY A 30 -5.27 1.94 -9.82
N ALA A 31 -6.54 2.18 -10.15
CA ALA A 31 -6.95 2.37 -11.53
C ALA A 31 -6.64 3.77 -12.06
N TRP A 32 -6.64 4.77 -11.19
CA TRP A 32 -6.54 6.18 -11.60
C TRP A 32 -5.15 6.78 -11.52
N THR A 33 -4.26 6.21 -10.72
CA THR A 33 -2.92 6.76 -10.55
C THR A 33 -2.22 6.90 -11.90
N ASN A 34 -1.67 8.07 -12.17
CA ASN A 34 -0.93 8.31 -13.41
C ASN A 34 0.49 7.76 -13.27
N ILE A 35 0.82 6.75 -14.06
CA ILE A 35 2.11 6.06 -13.96
C ILE A 35 2.77 5.87 -15.33
N GLN A 36 2.35 6.62 -16.35
CA GLN A 36 2.78 6.36 -17.74
C GLN A 36 4.29 6.37 -17.90
N GLU A 37 4.97 7.28 -17.22
CA GLU A 37 6.42 7.44 -17.37
C GLU A 37 7.18 6.91 -16.16
N SER A 38 6.49 6.26 -15.22
CA SER A 38 7.09 5.88 -13.95
C SER A 38 8.02 4.68 -14.12
N GLN A 39 9.19 4.74 -13.49
CA GLN A 39 10.15 3.65 -13.41
C GLN A 39 10.19 3.04 -12.02
N ARG A 40 10.02 3.85 -10.99
CA ARG A 40 10.07 3.41 -9.60
C ARG A 40 8.88 3.99 -8.85
N ILE A 41 8.05 3.11 -8.33
CA ILE A 41 6.80 3.50 -7.66
C ILE A 41 6.83 2.99 -6.23
N LEU A 42 6.41 3.83 -5.29
CA LEU A 42 6.26 3.46 -3.88
C LEU A 42 4.79 3.47 -3.50
N ASP A 43 4.34 2.40 -2.86
CA ASP A 43 3.00 2.29 -2.28
C ASP A 43 3.13 2.27 -0.76
N ILE A 44 2.74 3.37 -0.12
CA ILE A 44 2.85 3.52 1.33
C ILE A 44 1.62 2.97 2.00
N GLY A 45 1.83 2.09 2.98
CA GLY A 45 0.73 1.42 3.65
C GLY A 45 0.07 0.42 2.72
N THR A 46 0.87 -0.42 2.09
CA THR A 46 0.43 -1.29 0.99
C THR A 46 -0.63 -2.31 1.41
N GLY A 47 -0.73 -2.64 2.70
CA GLY A 47 -1.71 -3.58 3.21
C GLY A 47 -1.65 -4.91 2.49
N THR A 48 -2.69 -5.23 1.74
CA THR A 48 -2.78 -6.48 0.97
C THR A 48 -1.88 -6.52 -0.25
N GLY A 49 -1.29 -5.39 -0.64
CA GLY A 49 -0.54 -5.29 -1.88
C GLY A 49 -1.40 -4.97 -3.10
N LEU A 50 -2.70 -4.71 -2.90
CA LEU A 50 -3.64 -4.48 -4.00
C LEU A 50 -3.18 -3.40 -4.97
N ILE A 51 -2.88 -2.22 -4.45
CA ILE A 51 -2.52 -1.09 -5.31
C ILE A 51 -1.19 -1.36 -6.02
N ALA A 52 -0.21 -1.88 -5.29
CA ALA A 52 1.08 -2.22 -5.88
C ALA A 52 0.93 -3.20 -7.05
N ILE A 53 0.11 -4.23 -6.87
CA ILE A 53 -0.12 -5.23 -7.92
C ILE A 53 -0.89 -4.62 -9.09
N MET A 54 -1.89 -3.78 -8.83
CA MET A 54 -2.61 -3.10 -9.90
C MET A 54 -1.70 -2.21 -10.74
N LEU A 55 -0.80 -1.49 -10.08
CA LEU A 55 0.15 -0.63 -10.79
C LEU A 55 1.14 -1.44 -11.62
N ALA A 56 1.58 -2.59 -11.10
CA ALA A 56 2.44 -3.49 -11.86
C ALA A 56 1.73 -4.02 -13.10
N GLN A 57 0.45 -4.31 -13.00
CA GLN A 57 -0.35 -4.74 -14.13
C GLN A 57 -0.43 -3.66 -15.21
N ARG A 58 -0.58 -2.41 -14.79
CA ARG A 58 -0.78 -1.29 -15.71
C ARG A 58 0.51 -0.78 -16.33
N CYS A 59 1.65 -1.02 -15.71
CA CYS A 59 2.92 -0.49 -16.16
C CYS A 59 3.94 -1.62 -16.26
N SER A 60 4.27 -2.01 -17.49
CA SER A 60 5.07 -3.22 -17.74
C SER A 60 6.55 -3.07 -17.41
N HIS A 61 7.03 -1.84 -17.22
CA HIS A 61 8.46 -1.60 -17.03
C HIS A 61 8.82 -1.04 -15.64
N ALA A 62 7.82 -0.70 -14.82
CA ALA A 62 8.09 -0.09 -13.51
C ALA A 62 8.39 -1.15 -12.47
N HIS A 63 9.20 -0.78 -11.50
CA HIS A 63 9.39 -1.53 -10.26
C HIS A 63 8.57 -0.87 -9.16
N ILE A 64 7.80 -1.67 -8.45
CA ILE A 64 6.91 -1.18 -7.41
C ILE A 64 7.39 -1.72 -6.06
N THR A 65 7.56 -0.81 -5.10
CA THR A 65 7.87 -1.16 -3.72
C THR A 65 6.68 -0.80 -2.85
N GLY A 66 6.18 -1.77 -2.12
CA GLY A 66 5.15 -1.53 -1.11
C GLY A 66 5.78 -1.60 0.28
N ILE A 67 5.40 -0.68 1.16
CA ILE A 67 5.84 -0.74 2.54
C ILE A 67 4.66 -0.70 3.48
N ASP A 68 4.81 -1.37 4.62
CA ASP A 68 3.80 -1.37 5.66
C ASP A 68 4.48 -1.67 6.99
N ILE A 69 3.99 -1.08 8.07
CA ILE A 69 4.52 -1.35 9.40
C ILE A 69 3.94 -2.63 9.99
N ASP A 70 2.80 -3.08 9.49
CA ASP A 70 2.14 -4.29 9.97
C ASP A 70 2.76 -5.50 9.30
N LYS A 71 3.47 -6.31 10.08
CA LYS A 71 4.17 -7.49 9.56
C LYS A 71 3.23 -8.52 8.98
N GLU A 72 2.05 -8.68 9.56
CA GLU A 72 1.06 -9.59 9.03
C GLU A 72 0.56 -9.16 7.66
N ALA A 73 0.36 -7.85 7.48
CA ALA A 73 -0.02 -7.32 6.19
C ALA A 73 1.08 -7.55 5.16
N VAL A 74 2.34 -7.31 5.55
CA VAL A 74 3.48 -7.54 4.65
C VAL A 74 3.54 -9.01 4.23
N CYS A 75 3.32 -9.91 5.17
CA CYS A 75 3.34 -11.33 4.87
C CYS A 75 2.25 -11.68 3.84
N GLN A 76 1.05 -11.19 4.07
CA GLN A 76 -0.06 -11.45 3.14
C GLN A 76 0.15 -10.79 1.78
N ALA A 77 0.67 -9.55 1.79
CA ALA A 77 0.98 -8.86 0.53
C ALA A 77 2.01 -9.64 -0.28
N ASN A 78 3.04 -10.17 0.37
CA ASN A 78 4.04 -10.98 -0.33
C ASN A 78 3.44 -12.26 -0.92
N GLU A 79 2.51 -12.89 -0.21
CA GLU A 79 1.81 -14.05 -0.75
C GLU A 79 1.00 -13.66 -1.99
N ASN A 80 0.32 -12.54 -1.94
CA ASN A 80 -0.45 -12.05 -3.09
C ASN A 80 0.45 -11.73 -4.27
N VAL A 81 1.59 -11.10 -4.00
CA VAL A 81 2.57 -10.78 -5.04
C VAL A 81 3.12 -12.04 -5.70
N LEU A 82 3.51 -13.03 -4.89
CA LEU A 82 4.08 -14.27 -5.40
C LEU A 82 3.08 -15.03 -6.28
N ALA A 83 1.80 -14.93 -5.98
CA ALA A 83 0.75 -15.58 -6.75
C ALA A 83 0.36 -14.78 -8.00
N SER A 84 0.87 -13.56 -8.16
CA SER A 84 0.53 -12.71 -9.30
C SER A 84 1.52 -12.89 -10.45
N PRO A 85 1.13 -12.51 -11.68
CA PRO A 85 2.04 -12.57 -12.82
C PRO A 85 3.22 -11.59 -12.75
N TRP A 86 3.18 -10.63 -11.81
CA TRP A 86 4.15 -9.52 -11.77
C TRP A 86 5.11 -9.61 -10.58
N LYS A 87 5.28 -10.80 -10.04
CA LYS A 87 6.09 -11.01 -8.84
C LYS A 87 7.53 -10.52 -8.97
N ASP A 88 8.07 -10.46 -10.17
CA ASP A 88 9.45 -10.05 -10.38
C ASP A 88 9.65 -8.55 -10.32
N ARG A 89 8.57 -7.78 -10.34
CA ARG A 89 8.63 -6.32 -10.35
C ARG A 89 7.98 -5.67 -9.13
N VAL A 90 7.46 -6.46 -8.21
CA VAL A 90 6.82 -5.95 -7.00
C VAL A 90 7.55 -6.50 -5.78
N GLU A 91 7.92 -5.60 -4.88
CA GLU A 91 8.61 -5.94 -3.65
C GLU A 91 7.83 -5.33 -2.48
N VAL A 92 7.60 -6.10 -1.42
CA VAL A 92 6.91 -5.59 -0.23
C VAL A 92 7.82 -5.75 0.98
N LEU A 93 8.00 -4.66 1.72
CA LEU A 93 8.94 -4.59 2.83
C LEU A 93 8.24 -4.16 4.12
N PRO A 94 8.65 -4.73 5.27
CA PRO A 94 8.18 -4.27 6.58
C PRO A 94 8.95 -3.02 6.98
N GLN A 95 8.44 -1.86 6.63
CA GLN A 95 9.12 -0.59 6.87
C GLN A 95 8.17 0.45 7.44
N ASP A 96 8.69 1.26 8.35
CA ASP A 96 8.03 2.46 8.82
C ASP A 96 8.48 3.61 7.94
N LEU A 97 7.53 4.32 7.34
CA LEU A 97 7.84 5.43 6.45
C LEU A 97 8.76 6.46 7.12
N ARG A 98 8.59 6.68 8.42
CA ARG A 98 9.36 7.69 9.17
C ARG A 98 10.86 7.41 9.14
N THR A 99 11.23 6.15 9.08
CA THR A 99 12.64 5.73 9.11
C THR A 99 13.12 5.11 7.82
N TYR A 100 12.26 5.05 6.82
CA TYR A 100 12.60 4.40 5.57
C TYR A 100 13.66 5.19 4.80
N ARG A 101 14.70 4.49 4.39
CA ARG A 101 15.85 5.05 3.66
C ARG A 101 16.13 4.19 2.44
N PRO A 102 15.39 4.40 1.34
CA PRO A 102 15.64 3.61 0.12
C PRO A 102 16.95 4.02 -0.54
N GLN A 103 17.47 3.12 -1.36
CA GLN A 103 18.72 3.38 -2.09
C GLN A 103 18.53 4.37 -3.24
N ALA A 104 17.32 4.51 -3.75
CA ALA A 104 17.01 5.42 -4.84
C ALA A 104 15.65 6.05 -4.61
N LEU A 105 15.46 7.23 -5.16
CA LEU A 105 14.19 7.94 -5.06
C LEU A 105 13.14 7.34 -5.98
N PHE A 106 11.90 7.71 -5.74
CA PHE A 106 10.75 7.23 -6.52
C PHE A 106 10.22 8.37 -7.40
N ASP A 107 9.70 8.02 -8.55
CA ASP A 107 9.10 9.01 -9.43
C ASP A 107 7.58 9.09 -9.27
N THR A 108 6.98 8.10 -8.61
CA THR A 108 5.57 8.14 -8.23
C THR A 108 5.41 7.53 -6.86
N ILE A 109 4.64 8.18 -6.00
CA ILE A 109 4.33 7.66 -4.66
C ILE A 109 2.82 7.70 -4.49
N VAL A 110 2.25 6.57 -4.08
CA VAL A 110 0.82 6.47 -3.80
C VAL A 110 0.61 6.02 -2.37
N SER A 111 -0.53 6.37 -1.82
CA SER A 111 -0.90 5.92 -0.49
C SER A 111 -2.42 5.96 -0.36
N ASN A 112 -2.97 4.90 0.21
CA ASN A 112 -4.38 4.85 0.59
C ASN A 112 -4.45 4.64 2.10
N PRO A 113 -4.14 5.67 2.88
CA PRO A 113 -4.00 5.50 4.32
C PRO A 113 -5.35 5.38 5.01
N PRO A 114 -5.42 4.59 6.08
CA PRO A 114 -6.67 4.41 6.81
C PRO A 114 -7.07 5.58 7.69
N TYR A 115 -6.23 6.55 7.89
CA TYR A 115 -6.41 7.55 8.91
C TYR A 115 -7.29 8.73 8.50
N PHE A 116 -7.81 8.77 7.32
CA PHE A 116 -8.84 9.75 7.00
C PHE A 116 -9.95 9.73 8.01
N VAL A 117 -10.16 8.57 8.56
CA VAL A 117 -11.21 8.33 9.52
C VAL A 117 -10.99 9.11 10.80
N ASN A 118 -9.83 9.67 10.98
CA ASN A 118 -9.51 10.41 12.20
C ASN A 118 -10.40 11.62 12.41
N SER A 119 -10.88 12.20 11.32
CA SER A 119 -11.82 13.31 11.42
C SER A 119 -13.17 12.84 11.98
N LEU A 120 -13.43 11.55 11.92
CA LEU A 120 -14.67 10.94 12.35
C LEU A 120 -14.37 10.02 13.54
N LYS A 121 -13.87 10.42 14.53
CA LYS A 121 -13.52 9.69 15.74
C LYS A 121 -14.03 8.25 15.76
N CYS A 122 -13.10 7.33 15.77
CA CYS A 122 -13.43 5.93 15.87
C CYS A 122 -13.97 5.63 17.27
N PRO A 123 -15.11 4.93 17.41
CA PRO A 123 -15.65 4.60 18.73
C PRO A 123 -14.82 3.56 19.48
N ASP A 124 -13.96 2.84 18.79
CA ASP A 124 -13.11 1.84 19.42
C ASP A 124 -11.83 2.48 19.94
N ASN A 125 -11.72 2.56 21.25
CA ASN A 125 -10.56 3.18 21.88
C ASN A 125 -9.26 2.48 21.55
N GLN A 126 -9.29 1.17 21.41
CA GLN A 126 -8.08 0.44 21.05
C GLN A 126 -7.60 0.80 19.65
N ARG A 127 -8.52 0.92 18.72
CA ARG A 127 -8.17 1.32 17.36
C ARG A 127 -7.63 2.74 17.34
N ASN A 128 -8.25 3.63 18.11
CA ASN A 128 -7.77 5.01 18.19
C ASN A 128 -6.36 5.07 18.77
N THR A 129 -6.11 4.29 19.82
CA THR A 129 -4.79 4.23 20.44
C THR A 129 -3.75 3.69 19.48
N ALA A 130 -4.07 2.59 18.79
CA ALA A 130 -3.15 1.99 17.83
C ALA A 130 -2.82 2.97 16.71
N ARG A 131 -3.82 3.67 16.19
CA ARG A 131 -3.60 4.66 15.15
C ARG A 131 -2.73 5.81 15.63
N HIS A 132 -2.93 6.23 16.87
CA HIS A 132 -2.15 7.32 17.43
C HIS A 132 -0.67 7.00 17.51
N THR A 133 -0.34 5.73 17.78
CA THR A 133 1.05 5.31 17.87
C THR A 133 1.66 4.97 16.52
N ASP A 134 0.86 4.49 15.58
CA ASP A 134 1.36 3.89 14.35
C ASP A 134 1.18 4.75 13.11
N THR A 135 0.23 5.69 13.13
CA THR A 135 -0.05 6.49 11.95
C THR A 135 0.72 7.79 11.96
N LEU A 136 1.10 8.21 10.78
CA LEU A 136 1.67 9.53 10.56
C LEU A 136 0.56 10.55 10.47
N ASP A 137 0.81 11.78 10.94
CA ASP A 137 -0.09 12.85 10.57
C ASP A 137 0.18 13.28 9.13
N MET A 138 -0.69 14.11 8.60
CA MET A 138 -0.61 14.48 7.19
C MET A 138 0.65 15.27 6.87
N ASP A 139 1.07 16.15 7.78
CA ASP A 139 2.27 16.95 7.55
C ASP A 139 3.53 16.08 7.52
N GLU A 140 3.63 15.11 8.43
CA GLU A 140 4.74 14.17 8.43
C GLU A 140 4.76 13.34 7.15
N LEU A 141 3.59 12.87 6.72
CA LEU A 141 3.48 12.10 5.48
C LEU A 141 3.95 12.92 4.29
N LEU A 142 3.44 14.12 4.13
CA LEU A 142 3.79 14.96 2.98
C LEU A 142 5.26 15.33 2.98
N GLY A 143 5.82 15.64 4.15
CA GLY A 143 7.24 15.97 4.25
C GLY A 143 8.12 14.79 3.88
N LYS A 144 7.78 13.61 4.37
CA LYS A 144 8.56 12.43 4.06
C LYS A 144 8.44 12.04 2.58
N VAL A 145 7.22 12.12 2.03
CA VAL A 145 6.99 11.83 0.62
C VAL A 145 7.82 12.77 -0.26
N ALA A 146 7.83 14.06 0.08
CA ALA A 146 8.63 15.03 -0.69
C ALA A 146 10.11 14.66 -0.70
N SER A 147 10.62 14.11 0.40
CA SER A 147 12.02 13.70 0.50
C SER A 147 12.34 12.45 -0.31
N LEU A 148 11.34 11.66 -0.67
CA LEU A 148 11.53 10.40 -1.40
C LEU A 148 11.25 10.53 -2.90
N LEU A 149 10.67 11.64 -3.33
CA LEU A 149 10.37 11.87 -4.75
C LEU A 149 11.58 12.46 -5.49
N THR A 150 11.70 12.06 -6.74
CA THR A 150 12.72 12.62 -7.62
C THR A 150 12.46 14.08 -7.96
#